data_6a865d15850dedce4744112b48400f2c
#
_entry.id   6a865d15850dedce4744112b48400f2c
#
_cell.length_a   1.000
_cell.length_b   1.000
_cell.length_c   1.000
_cell.angle_alpha   90.00
_cell.angle_beta   90.00
_cell.angle_gamma   90.00
#
_symmetry.space_group_name_H-M   'P 1'
#
loop_
_entity.id
_entity.type
_entity.pdbx_description
1 polymer ?
#
loop_
_entity_poly.entity_id
_entity_poly.type
_entity_poly.pdbx_seq_one_letter_code
_entity_poly.pdbx_strand_id
1 'polypeptide(L)'
;MTQMTGTYEHSIDAKGRLFIPAKLREELGVTFYLAMGIDTCLAIYPQSTWDKFTEKFASLPMTQSKVMRPLFANAVKCELDSQGRIVIPQKLRRYAQLEKDAVILGVNDRAEIWSAQLWYQDEEEMTPEKMAACMSELGF
;
A
#
# COMPACT_ATOMS: atom_id res chain seq x y z
N MET A 1 -3.85 13.86 -11.50
CA MET A 1 -4.44 13.43 -10.22
C MET A 1 -4.47 11.91 -10.17
N THR A 2 -4.02 11.32 -9.07
CA THR A 2 -3.92 9.88 -8.92
C THR A 2 -5.26 9.29 -8.49
N GLN A 3 -5.76 8.30 -9.23
CA GLN A 3 -7.02 7.63 -8.92
C GLN A 3 -6.88 6.14 -9.15
N MET A 4 -6.24 5.46 -8.19
CA MET A 4 -6.07 4.02 -8.29
C MET A 4 -7.30 3.29 -7.79
N THR A 5 -7.74 2.29 -8.54
CA THR A 5 -8.90 1.45 -8.22
C THR A 5 -8.61 0.02 -8.62
N GLY A 6 -9.45 -0.89 -8.15
CA GLY A 6 -9.43 -2.28 -8.58
C GLY A 6 -8.74 -3.22 -7.61
N THR A 7 -8.97 -4.51 -7.82
CA THR A 7 -8.43 -5.60 -7.02
C THR A 7 -7.75 -6.59 -7.94
N TYR A 8 -6.50 -6.94 -7.65
CA TYR A 8 -5.67 -7.80 -8.50
C TYR A 8 -5.01 -8.88 -7.67
N GLU A 9 -5.12 -10.12 -8.11
CA GLU A 9 -4.50 -11.26 -7.43
C GLU A 9 -3.22 -11.67 -8.15
N HIS A 10 -2.12 -11.75 -7.40
CA HIS A 10 -0.83 -12.20 -7.92
C HIS A 10 -0.07 -12.96 -6.85
N SER A 11 0.86 -13.80 -7.27
CA SER A 11 1.70 -14.57 -6.35
C SER A 11 3.04 -13.88 -6.14
N ILE A 12 3.54 -13.97 -4.89
CA ILE A 12 4.89 -13.52 -4.55
C ILE A 12 5.80 -14.74 -4.74
N ASP A 13 6.89 -14.58 -5.48
CA ASP A 13 7.82 -15.69 -5.72
C ASP A 13 8.79 -15.89 -4.54
N ALA A 14 9.63 -16.93 -4.64
CA ALA A 14 10.56 -17.29 -3.56
C ALA A 14 11.57 -16.19 -3.23
N LYS A 15 11.83 -15.27 -4.17
CA LYS A 15 12.75 -14.15 -3.98
C LYS A 15 12.03 -12.88 -3.52
N GLY A 16 10.75 -12.96 -3.23
CA GLY A 16 9.96 -11.81 -2.78
C GLY A 16 9.52 -10.88 -3.88
N ARG A 17 9.52 -11.33 -5.13
CA ARG A 17 9.12 -10.49 -6.28
C ARG A 17 7.63 -10.58 -6.49
N LEU A 18 7.01 -9.44 -6.75
CA LEU A 18 5.58 -9.31 -7.01
C LEU A 18 5.35 -8.47 -8.25
N PHE A 19 4.54 -8.99 -9.18
CA PHE A 19 4.14 -8.26 -10.37
C PHE A 19 3.16 -7.15 -10.00
N ILE A 20 3.38 -5.96 -10.56
CA ILE A 20 2.49 -4.83 -10.36
C ILE A 20 1.62 -4.68 -11.61
N PRO A 21 0.28 -4.73 -11.49
CA PRO A 21 -0.61 -4.63 -12.65
C PRO A 21 -0.40 -3.34 -13.46
N ALA A 22 -0.53 -3.46 -14.78
CA ALA A 22 -0.28 -2.36 -15.69
C ALA A 22 -1.12 -1.12 -15.36
N LYS A 23 -2.37 -1.30 -14.99
CA LYS A 23 -3.25 -0.18 -14.62
C LYS A 23 -2.74 0.60 -13.43
N LEU A 24 -2.15 -0.07 -12.46
CA LEU A 24 -1.57 0.60 -11.30
C LEU A 24 -0.22 1.23 -11.64
N ARG A 25 0.55 0.60 -12.53
CA ARG A 25 1.85 1.14 -12.96
C ARG A 25 1.72 2.51 -13.62
N GLU A 26 0.66 2.72 -14.38
CA GLU A 26 0.40 4.02 -15.02
C GLU A 26 0.26 5.14 -13.98
N GLU A 27 -0.41 4.84 -12.87
CA GLU A 27 -0.63 5.81 -11.80
C GLU A 27 0.57 5.95 -10.88
N LEU A 28 1.31 4.85 -10.66
CA LEU A 28 2.47 4.86 -9.76
C LEU A 28 3.68 5.57 -10.36
N GLY A 29 3.81 5.55 -11.67
CA GLY A 29 4.96 6.15 -12.35
C GLY A 29 6.19 5.27 -12.30
N VAL A 30 7.35 5.85 -12.67
CA VAL A 30 8.62 5.13 -12.77
C VAL A 30 9.21 4.83 -11.39
N THR A 31 9.05 5.77 -10.47
CA THR A 31 9.60 5.68 -9.12
C THR A 31 8.47 5.83 -8.11
N PHE A 32 8.41 4.94 -7.14
CA PHE A 32 7.40 4.96 -6.09
C PHE A 32 7.98 4.37 -4.81
N TYR A 33 7.23 4.47 -3.71
CA TYR A 33 7.70 4.03 -2.40
C TYR A 33 6.82 2.94 -1.83
N LEU A 34 7.48 1.90 -1.31
CA LEU A 34 6.84 0.79 -0.61
C LEU A 34 7.05 1.00 0.88
N ALA A 35 5.98 0.95 1.67
CA ALA A 35 6.03 1.22 3.10
C ALA A 35 5.03 0.37 3.86
N MET A 36 5.17 0.35 5.17
CA MET A 36 4.18 -0.26 6.07
C MET A 36 2.84 0.45 5.92
N GLY A 37 1.75 -0.31 5.76
CA GLY A 37 0.41 0.23 5.71
C GLY A 37 -0.17 0.47 7.10
N ILE A 38 -1.36 1.08 7.13
CA ILE A 38 -2.06 1.37 8.39
C ILE A 38 -2.54 0.07 9.05
N ASP A 39 -3.03 -0.86 8.24
CA ASP A 39 -3.42 -2.19 8.71
C ASP A 39 -2.28 -3.19 8.50
N THR A 40 -2.56 -4.48 8.67
CA THR A 40 -1.59 -5.53 8.39
C THR A 40 -1.44 -5.70 6.88
N CYS A 41 -0.88 -4.68 6.23
CA CYS A 41 -0.66 -4.61 4.79
C CYS A 41 0.50 -3.69 4.50
N LEU A 42 0.89 -3.63 3.22
CA LEU A 42 1.87 -2.65 2.73
C LEU A 42 1.16 -1.63 1.86
N ALA A 43 1.72 -0.43 1.80
CA ALA A 43 1.23 0.62 0.92
C ALA A 43 2.29 0.94 -0.12
N ILE A 44 1.85 1.25 -1.35
CA ILE A 44 2.71 1.73 -2.42
C ILE A 44 2.25 3.12 -2.78
N TYR A 45 3.14 4.11 -2.65
CA TYR A 45 2.83 5.52 -2.89
C TYR A 45 3.54 6.02 -4.13
N PRO A 46 2.81 6.69 -5.06
CA PRO A 46 3.47 7.47 -6.10
C PRO A 46 4.36 8.54 -5.48
N GLN A 47 5.37 9.01 -6.21
CA GLN A 47 6.31 10.01 -5.70
C GLN A 47 5.58 11.25 -5.16
N SER A 48 4.57 11.74 -5.88
CA SER A 48 3.82 12.93 -5.47
C SER A 48 3.08 12.75 -4.15
N THR A 49 2.46 11.58 -3.96
CA THR A 49 1.75 11.26 -2.72
C THR A 49 2.74 11.10 -1.56
N TRP A 50 3.87 10.44 -1.82
CA TRP A 50 4.93 10.27 -0.84
C TRP A 50 5.48 11.63 -0.37
N ASP A 51 5.70 12.55 -1.30
CA ASP A 51 6.21 13.89 -0.99
C ASP A 51 5.25 14.66 -0.08
N LYS A 52 3.95 14.60 -0.36
CA LYS A 52 2.94 15.23 0.49
C LYS A 52 2.91 14.63 1.88
N PHE A 53 3.06 13.32 1.95
CA PHE A 53 3.09 12.60 3.22
C PHE A 53 4.30 13.03 4.04
N THR A 54 5.48 13.10 3.43
CA THR A 54 6.72 13.50 4.13
C THR A 54 6.67 14.96 4.58
N GLU A 55 6.04 15.85 3.83
CA GLU A 55 5.84 17.23 4.24
C GLU A 55 5.01 17.32 5.52
N LYS A 56 3.89 16.60 5.56
CA LYS A 56 3.04 16.58 6.75
C LYS A 56 3.79 15.99 7.95
N PHE A 57 4.56 14.94 7.71
CA PHE A 57 5.34 14.31 8.76
C PHE A 57 6.38 15.28 9.34
N ALA A 58 7.01 16.09 8.52
CA ALA A 58 8.04 17.04 8.95
C ALA A 58 7.50 18.06 9.95
N SER A 59 6.18 18.33 9.95
CA SER A 59 5.54 19.27 10.86
C SER A 59 5.03 18.64 12.15
N LEU A 60 5.17 17.31 12.33
CA LEU A 60 4.68 16.62 13.52
C LEU A 60 5.51 16.93 14.77
N PRO A 61 4.87 17.00 15.96
CA PRO A 61 5.60 17.08 17.22
C PRO A 61 6.53 15.87 17.41
N MET A 62 7.58 16.05 18.17
CA MET A 62 8.60 15.00 18.41
C MET A 62 7.99 13.70 18.91
N THR A 63 6.98 13.75 19.78
CA THR A 63 6.34 12.57 20.33
C THR A 63 5.66 11.72 19.26
N GLN A 64 4.99 12.36 18.29
CA GLN A 64 4.34 11.67 17.18
C GLN A 64 5.36 11.19 16.14
N SER A 65 6.37 12.02 15.87
CA SER A 65 7.47 11.69 14.98
C SER A 65 8.17 10.41 15.41
N LYS A 66 8.36 10.22 16.72
CA LYS A 66 8.99 9.01 17.27
C LYS A 66 8.18 7.75 16.98
N VAL A 67 6.85 7.83 17.09
CA VAL A 67 5.94 6.71 16.81
C VAL A 67 6.00 6.31 15.34
N MET A 68 6.16 7.28 14.44
CA MET A 68 6.20 7.06 12.99
C MET A 68 7.57 6.62 12.48
N ARG A 69 8.58 6.60 13.35
CA ARG A 69 9.95 6.26 12.93
C ARG A 69 10.07 4.94 12.16
N PRO A 70 9.42 3.84 12.57
CA PRO A 70 9.53 2.58 11.84
C PRO A 70 9.03 2.66 10.41
N LEU A 71 8.02 3.48 10.13
CA LEU A 71 7.49 3.64 8.78
C LEU A 71 8.56 4.14 7.83
N PHE A 72 9.26 5.21 8.20
CA PHE A 72 10.32 5.78 7.36
C PHE A 72 11.58 4.92 7.33
N ALA A 73 11.93 4.34 8.47
CA ALA A 73 13.13 3.51 8.57
C ALA A 73 13.05 2.26 7.69
N ASN A 74 11.84 1.77 7.40
CA ASN A 74 11.62 0.56 6.63
C ASN A 74 11.04 0.83 5.23
N ALA A 75 10.82 2.09 4.86
CA ALA A 75 10.33 2.43 3.53
C ALA A 75 11.41 2.18 2.49
N VAL A 76 10.98 1.74 1.30
CA VAL A 76 11.88 1.40 0.20
C VAL A 76 11.48 2.14 -1.06
N LYS A 77 12.44 2.84 -1.67
CA LYS A 77 12.23 3.43 -2.99
C LYS A 77 12.30 2.29 -4.01
N CYS A 78 11.27 2.17 -4.82
CA CYS A 78 11.11 1.06 -5.74
C CYS A 78 11.21 1.49 -7.19
N GLU A 79 11.79 0.60 -8.00
CA GLU A 79 11.75 0.68 -9.45
C GLU A 79 11.32 -0.69 -9.96
N LEU A 80 10.53 -0.70 -11.02
CA LEU A 80 10.08 -1.95 -11.63
C LEU A 80 11.25 -2.61 -12.37
N ASP A 81 11.33 -3.93 -12.30
CA ASP A 81 12.26 -4.68 -13.15
C ASP A 81 11.70 -4.75 -14.59
N SER A 82 12.45 -5.41 -15.50
CA SER A 82 12.05 -5.53 -16.90
C SER A 82 10.73 -6.27 -17.11
N GLN A 83 10.27 -7.01 -16.10
CA GLN A 83 9.03 -7.79 -16.15
C GLN A 83 7.89 -7.15 -15.37
N GLY A 84 8.07 -5.93 -14.91
CA GLY A 84 7.04 -5.19 -14.17
C GLY A 84 6.87 -5.63 -12.72
N ARG A 85 7.95 -6.14 -12.10
CA ARG A 85 7.91 -6.62 -10.72
C ARG A 85 8.72 -5.73 -9.79
N ILE A 86 8.35 -5.74 -8.50
CA ILE A 86 9.15 -5.17 -7.41
C ILE A 86 9.64 -6.30 -6.51
N VAL A 87 10.67 -6.03 -5.73
CA VAL A 87 11.12 -6.93 -4.66
C VAL A 87 10.62 -6.39 -3.33
N ILE A 88 9.88 -7.21 -2.59
CA ILE A 88 9.41 -6.86 -1.26
C ILE A 88 10.40 -7.40 -0.24
N PRO A 89 11.10 -6.52 0.52
CA PRO A 89 12.03 -6.98 1.54
C PRO A 89 11.37 -7.90 2.57
N GLN A 90 12.12 -8.84 3.08
CA GLN A 90 11.59 -9.84 4.01
C GLN A 90 10.93 -9.21 5.24
N LYS A 91 11.49 -8.14 5.77
CA LYS A 91 10.93 -7.45 6.93
C LYS A 91 9.52 -6.92 6.66
N LEU A 92 9.30 -6.36 5.48
CA LEU A 92 7.97 -5.87 5.07
C LEU A 92 7.01 -7.03 4.82
N ARG A 93 7.49 -8.12 4.23
CA ARG A 93 6.67 -9.32 4.05
C ARG A 93 6.19 -9.86 5.39
N ARG A 94 7.05 -9.88 6.39
CA ARG A 94 6.68 -10.31 7.74
C ARG A 94 5.68 -9.37 8.39
N TYR A 95 5.89 -8.09 8.26
CA TYR A 95 4.97 -7.08 8.80
C TYR A 95 3.55 -7.30 8.29
N ALA A 96 3.39 -7.52 6.99
CA ALA A 96 2.09 -7.70 6.35
C ALA A 96 1.64 -9.16 6.31
N GLN A 97 2.41 -10.07 6.89
CA GLN A 97 2.12 -11.52 6.91
C GLN A 97 1.92 -12.08 5.49
N LEU A 98 2.72 -11.57 4.55
CA LEU A 98 2.67 -12.02 3.16
C LEU A 98 3.37 -13.37 3.00
N GLU A 99 2.69 -14.29 2.34
CA GLU A 99 3.25 -15.57 1.97
C GLU A 99 3.28 -15.67 0.44
N LYS A 100 2.54 -16.57 -0.16
CA LYS A 100 2.52 -16.74 -1.60
C LYS A 100 1.45 -15.91 -2.28
N ASP A 101 0.22 -16.02 -1.81
CA ASP A 101 -0.92 -15.39 -2.46
C ASP A 101 -1.15 -13.99 -1.92
N ALA A 102 -1.10 -13.02 -2.81
CA ALA A 102 -1.27 -11.61 -2.47
C ALA A 102 -2.41 -10.98 -3.27
N VAL A 103 -2.99 -9.94 -2.69
CA VAL A 103 -3.98 -9.10 -3.35
C VAL A 103 -3.44 -7.70 -3.38
N ILE A 104 -3.49 -7.07 -4.55
CA ILE A 104 -3.07 -5.68 -4.73
C ILE A 104 -4.32 -4.85 -4.97
N LEU A 105 -4.52 -3.84 -4.15
CA LEU A 105 -5.69 -2.96 -4.23
C LEU A 105 -5.29 -1.58 -4.72
N GLY A 106 -6.11 -1.00 -5.60
CA GLY A 106 -6.04 0.43 -5.85
C GLY A 106 -6.93 1.16 -4.86
N VAL A 107 -6.38 2.07 -4.08
CA VAL A 107 -7.10 2.80 -3.03
C VAL A 107 -6.87 4.30 -3.19
N ASN A 108 -7.37 4.84 -4.30
CA ASN A 108 -7.33 6.25 -4.67
C ASN A 108 -5.90 6.80 -4.84
N ASP A 109 -5.27 7.30 -3.79
CA ASP A 109 -3.95 7.93 -3.87
C ASP A 109 -2.78 6.97 -3.65
N ARG A 110 -3.08 5.69 -3.43
CA ARG A 110 -2.07 4.67 -3.21
C ARG A 110 -2.55 3.30 -3.67
N ALA A 111 -1.65 2.34 -3.75
CA ALA A 111 -2.01 0.94 -3.82
C ALA A 111 -1.67 0.28 -2.49
N GLU A 112 -2.33 -0.84 -2.20
CA GLU A 112 -2.03 -1.64 -0.99
C GLU A 112 -1.76 -3.08 -1.39
N ILE A 113 -0.84 -3.72 -0.68
CA ILE A 113 -0.52 -5.14 -0.87
C ILE A 113 -0.92 -5.88 0.40
N TRP A 114 -1.80 -6.85 0.24
CA TRP A 114 -2.35 -7.64 1.34
C TRP A 114 -2.05 -9.12 1.13
N SER A 115 -1.90 -9.86 2.24
CA SER A 115 -2.10 -11.30 2.19
C SER A 115 -3.52 -11.56 1.70
N ALA A 116 -3.69 -12.48 0.75
CA ALA A 116 -5.01 -12.80 0.22
C ALA A 116 -5.97 -13.24 1.35
N GLN A 117 -5.48 -14.06 2.27
CA GLN A 117 -6.26 -14.53 3.40
C GLN A 117 -6.77 -13.38 4.27
N LEU A 118 -5.87 -12.46 4.63
CA LEU A 118 -6.24 -11.32 5.48
C LEU A 118 -7.17 -10.35 4.78
N TRP A 119 -6.96 -10.11 3.47
CA TRP A 119 -7.83 -9.21 2.73
C TRP A 119 -9.25 -9.73 2.66
N TYR A 120 -9.44 -11.01 2.34
CA TYR A 120 -10.78 -11.56 2.23
C TYR A 120 -11.49 -11.65 3.58
N GLN A 121 -10.76 -11.83 4.68
CA GLN A 121 -11.31 -11.74 6.02
C GLN A 121 -11.76 -10.32 6.34
N ASP A 122 -10.94 -9.33 6.01
CA ASP A 122 -11.25 -7.92 6.23
C ASP A 122 -12.46 -7.49 5.41
N GLU A 123 -12.53 -7.93 4.15
CA GLU A 123 -13.63 -7.60 3.25
C GLU A 123 -14.97 -8.15 3.75
N GLU A 124 -14.97 -9.33 4.36
CA GLU A 124 -16.20 -9.93 4.94
C GLU A 124 -16.81 -9.07 6.05
N GLU A 125 -15.98 -8.27 6.74
CA GLU A 125 -16.45 -7.38 7.81
C GLU A 125 -17.02 -6.07 7.29
N MET A 126 -16.85 -5.81 6.00
CA MET A 126 -17.36 -4.59 5.35
C MET A 126 -18.85 -4.73 5.10
N THR A 127 -19.64 -3.74 5.54
CA THR A 127 -21.08 -3.73 5.32
C THR A 127 -21.52 -2.47 4.59
N PRO A 128 -22.62 -2.53 3.81
CA PRO A 128 -23.16 -1.32 3.18
C PRO A 128 -23.50 -0.24 4.20
N GLU A 129 -23.94 -0.62 5.39
CA GLU A 129 -24.33 0.31 6.45
C GLU A 129 -23.11 1.11 6.96
N LYS A 130 -21.97 0.44 7.18
CA LYS A 130 -20.73 1.10 7.59
C LYS A 130 -20.25 2.07 6.54
N MET A 131 -20.32 1.64 5.27
CA MET A 131 -19.89 2.47 4.14
C MET A 131 -20.79 3.70 4.00
N ALA A 132 -22.12 3.52 4.10
CA ALA A 132 -23.07 4.61 4.01
C ALA A 132 -22.87 5.64 5.12
N ALA A 133 -22.60 5.19 6.35
CA ALA A 133 -22.31 6.08 7.48
C ALA A 133 -21.07 6.96 7.21
N CYS A 134 -20.02 6.34 6.69
CA CYS A 134 -18.79 7.07 6.35
C CYS A 134 -19.02 8.07 5.22
N MET A 135 -19.75 7.67 4.18
CA MET A 135 -20.07 8.54 3.06
C MET A 135 -20.91 9.73 3.50
N SER A 136 -21.85 9.52 4.42
CA SER A 136 -22.67 10.58 4.99
C SER A 136 -21.80 11.65 5.69
N GLU A 137 -20.79 11.22 6.43
CA GLU A 137 -19.83 12.13 7.07
C GLU A 137 -19.05 12.95 6.04
N LEU A 138 -18.84 12.41 4.85
CA LEU A 138 -18.15 13.09 3.76
C LEU A 138 -19.07 13.98 2.92
N GLY A 139 -20.36 14.01 3.23
CA GLY A 139 -21.32 14.88 2.54
C GLY A 139 -22.05 14.24 1.36
N PHE A 140 -22.01 12.92 1.27
CA PHE A 140 -22.72 12.21 0.19
C PHE A 140 -24.10 11.73 0.61
#